data_38cd5b871a79a3f8d3b6ffb323a27a7d
#
_entry.id   38cd5b871a79a3f8d3b6ffb323a27a7d
#
_cell.length_a   1.000
_cell.length_b   1.000
_cell.length_c   1.000
_cell.angle_alpha   90.00
_cell.angle_beta   90.00
_cell.angle_gamma   90.00
#
_symmetry.space_group_name_H-M   'P 1'
#
loop_
_entity.id
_entity.type
_entity.pdbx_description
1 polymer ?
#
loop_
_entity_poly.entity_id
_entity_poly.type
_entity_poly.pdbx_seq_one_letter_code
_entity_poly.pdbx_strand_id
1 'polypeptide(L)'
;MEDLSKAYNKRKVVDGVSFEICTREIVGLLGPNGAGKTTSFYMAVGLVAPDSGKIYIDNKDVTTMPMYLRARERIGYLAQEASVFRKLTVAENIESVLETMDLTRSEIVERRDRLIDELHLNKVTNQNGYTLSGGERRRCEIARALATEPDFILLDEPFAGVDPIAVKDIQQLIGHLRERGLGILITDHNVRETLKITDRAYIMYAGEILKSGTAKELVNDPKIRQIYLGEDFTL
;
A
#
# COMPACT_ATOMS: atom_id res chain seq x y z
N MET A 1 -7.81 2.05 12.82
CA MET A 1 -8.59 3.25 12.42
C MET A 1 -10.01 3.06 12.92
N GLU A 2 -10.58 4.09 13.53
CA GLU A 2 -11.85 4.01 14.24
C GLU A 2 -12.77 5.14 13.81
N ASP A 3 -13.97 4.80 13.32
CA ASP A 3 -15.08 5.67 12.96
C ASP A 3 -14.71 6.88 12.08
N LEU A 4 -13.81 6.65 11.11
CA LEU A 4 -13.34 7.71 10.24
C LEU A 4 -14.45 8.22 9.32
N SER A 5 -14.61 9.53 9.27
CA SER A 5 -15.50 10.20 8.33
C SER A 5 -14.80 11.33 7.60
N LYS A 6 -15.18 11.52 6.33
CA LYS A 6 -14.70 12.61 5.48
C LYS A 6 -15.75 13.05 4.49
N ALA A 7 -15.95 14.37 4.43
CA ALA A 7 -16.85 14.99 3.47
C ALA A 7 -16.13 16.00 2.58
N TYR A 8 -16.54 16.09 1.33
CA TYR A 8 -16.14 17.14 0.38
C TYR A 8 -17.40 17.81 -0.14
N ASN A 9 -17.45 19.14 -0.07
CA ASN A 9 -18.60 19.93 -0.54
C ASN A 9 -19.95 19.40 0.02
N LYS A 10 -20.01 19.10 1.32
CA LYS A 10 -21.18 18.53 2.04
C LYS A 10 -21.55 17.10 1.64
N ARG A 11 -20.83 16.47 0.71
CA ARG A 11 -21.04 15.06 0.37
C ARG A 11 -20.09 14.20 1.21
N LYS A 12 -20.61 13.32 2.04
CA LYS A 12 -19.82 12.31 2.74
C LYS A 12 -19.26 11.32 1.74
N VAL A 13 -17.96 11.17 1.73
CA VAL A 13 -17.22 10.21 0.89
C VAL A 13 -16.77 9.02 1.70
N VAL A 14 -16.53 9.22 3.00
CA VAL A 14 -16.26 8.18 4.00
C VAL A 14 -17.16 8.48 5.19
N ASP A 15 -17.86 7.48 5.71
CA ASP A 15 -18.84 7.60 6.79
C ASP A 15 -18.70 6.47 7.79
N GLY A 16 -18.08 6.75 8.95
CA GLY A 16 -17.90 5.80 10.04
C GLY A 16 -17.03 4.57 9.71
N VAL A 17 -16.02 4.72 8.84
CA VAL A 17 -15.17 3.61 8.42
C VAL A 17 -14.19 3.23 9.53
N SER A 18 -14.22 1.95 9.91
CA SER A 18 -13.27 1.35 10.85
C SER A 18 -12.61 0.13 10.22
N PHE A 19 -11.29 0.06 10.29
CA PHE A 19 -10.50 -1.12 9.94
C PHE A 19 -9.15 -1.13 10.65
N GLU A 20 -8.55 -2.30 10.72
CA GLU A 20 -7.26 -2.52 11.35
C GLU A 20 -6.35 -3.39 10.49
N ILE A 21 -5.07 -3.33 10.76
CA ILE A 21 -4.03 -4.13 10.09
C ILE A 21 -3.07 -4.57 11.19
N CYS A 22 -2.77 -5.86 11.22
CA CYS A 22 -1.75 -6.41 12.12
C CYS A 22 -0.42 -6.59 11.38
N THR A 23 0.68 -6.66 12.13
CA THR A 23 1.96 -7.13 11.59
C THR A 23 1.82 -8.55 11.05
N ARG A 24 2.58 -8.91 10.02
CA ARG A 24 2.50 -10.22 9.33
C ARG A 24 1.15 -10.51 8.67
N GLU A 25 0.42 -9.48 8.29
CA GLU A 25 -0.89 -9.60 7.66
C GLU A 25 -0.96 -8.77 6.38
N ILE A 26 -1.61 -9.32 5.34
CA ILE A 26 -1.97 -8.59 4.14
C ILE A 26 -3.47 -8.34 4.15
N VAL A 27 -3.86 -7.08 4.23
CA VAL A 27 -5.26 -6.64 4.24
C VAL A 27 -5.61 -5.92 2.95
N GLY A 28 -6.69 -6.33 2.30
CA GLY A 28 -7.26 -5.65 1.14
C GLY A 28 -8.30 -4.61 1.54
N LEU A 29 -8.25 -3.42 0.93
CA LEU A 29 -9.33 -2.44 0.99
C LEU A 29 -9.93 -2.30 -0.41
N LEU A 30 -11.04 -2.98 -0.65
CA LEU A 30 -11.63 -3.21 -1.97
C LEU A 30 -13.02 -2.57 -2.09
N GLY A 31 -13.51 -2.41 -3.30
CA GLY A 31 -14.84 -1.84 -3.55
C GLY A 31 -14.90 -1.12 -4.90
N PRO A 32 -16.07 -0.74 -5.39
CA PRO A 32 -16.24 -0.06 -6.66
C PRO A 32 -15.61 1.35 -6.66
N ASN A 33 -15.51 1.95 -7.84
CA ASN A 33 -15.06 3.34 -7.98
C ASN A 33 -16.01 4.27 -7.22
N GLY A 34 -15.44 5.23 -6.51
CA GLY A 34 -16.20 6.16 -5.67
C GLY A 34 -16.68 5.61 -4.33
N ALA A 35 -16.29 4.37 -3.94
CA ALA A 35 -16.64 3.80 -2.64
C ALA A 35 -15.98 4.47 -1.43
N GLY A 36 -14.97 5.34 -1.64
CA GLY A 36 -14.25 6.01 -0.55
C GLY A 36 -12.87 5.40 -0.24
N LYS A 37 -12.43 4.34 -0.96
CA LYS A 37 -11.16 3.63 -0.71
C LYS A 37 -9.96 4.58 -0.66
N THR A 38 -9.71 5.32 -1.73
CA THR A 38 -8.57 6.24 -1.85
C THR A 38 -8.59 7.30 -0.74
N THR A 39 -9.77 7.84 -0.39
CA THR A 39 -9.90 8.80 0.72
C THR A 39 -9.55 8.16 2.05
N SER A 40 -10.07 6.96 2.34
CA SER A 40 -9.75 6.20 3.57
C SER A 40 -8.26 5.87 3.63
N PHE A 41 -7.69 5.45 2.52
CA PHE A 41 -6.28 5.17 2.38
C PHE A 41 -5.42 6.43 2.63
N TYR A 42 -5.78 7.57 2.03
CA TYR A 42 -5.07 8.85 2.23
C TYR A 42 -5.21 9.38 3.66
N MET A 43 -6.31 9.10 4.34
CA MET A 43 -6.44 9.38 5.77
C MET A 43 -5.47 8.50 6.58
N ALA A 44 -5.32 7.21 6.23
CA ALA A 44 -4.36 6.30 6.87
C ALA A 44 -2.92 6.78 6.71
N VAL A 45 -2.55 7.22 5.50
CA VAL A 45 -1.19 7.71 5.19
C VAL A 45 -0.90 9.08 5.83
N GLY A 46 -1.94 9.89 6.08
CA GLY A 46 -1.81 11.26 6.59
C GLY A 46 -1.69 12.33 5.50
N LEU A 47 -2.13 12.01 4.27
CA LEU A 47 -2.30 12.97 3.17
C LEU A 47 -3.60 13.76 3.28
N VAL A 48 -4.62 13.17 3.90
CA VAL A 48 -5.92 13.81 4.14
C VAL A 48 -6.24 13.69 5.64
N ALA A 49 -6.62 14.81 6.25
CA ALA A 49 -7.13 14.78 7.62
C ALA A 49 -8.59 14.31 7.65
N PRO A 50 -8.99 13.38 8.54
CA PRO A 50 -10.39 13.03 8.73
C PRO A 50 -11.17 14.20 9.34
N ASP A 51 -12.47 14.26 9.11
CA ASP A 51 -13.36 15.23 9.76
C ASP A 51 -13.80 14.74 11.15
N SER A 52 -13.84 13.40 11.33
CA SER A 52 -14.06 12.75 12.62
C SER A 52 -13.45 11.36 12.63
N GLY A 53 -13.38 10.73 13.81
CA GLY A 53 -12.75 9.44 14.05
C GLY A 53 -11.28 9.56 14.41
N LYS A 54 -10.60 8.42 14.57
CA LYS A 54 -9.22 8.37 15.03
C LYS A 54 -8.39 7.33 14.31
N ILE A 55 -7.08 7.61 14.22
CA ILE A 55 -6.08 6.73 13.61
C ILE A 55 -5.00 6.46 14.63
N TYR A 56 -4.71 5.19 14.85
CA TYR A 56 -3.68 4.74 15.79
C TYR A 56 -2.62 3.89 15.10
N ILE A 57 -1.40 4.01 15.59
CA ILE A 57 -0.28 3.10 15.34
C ILE A 57 0.15 2.60 16.72
N ASP A 58 0.01 1.31 17.00
CA ASP A 58 0.39 0.70 18.28
C ASP A 58 -0.11 1.50 19.51
N ASN A 59 -1.40 1.82 19.54
CA ASN A 59 -2.05 2.65 20.56
C ASN A 59 -1.66 4.15 20.58
N LYS A 60 -0.76 4.60 19.73
CA LYS A 60 -0.42 6.01 19.59
C LYS A 60 -1.39 6.70 18.64
N ASP A 61 -2.09 7.75 19.12
CA ASP A 61 -2.96 8.57 18.28
C ASP A 61 -2.11 9.41 17.29
N VAL A 62 -2.26 9.11 16.01
CA VAL A 62 -1.57 9.78 14.91
C VAL A 62 -2.54 10.57 14.01
N THR A 63 -3.76 10.75 14.43
CA THR A 63 -4.86 11.32 13.62
C THR A 63 -4.49 12.64 12.97
N THR A 64 -3.85 13.54 13.71
CA THR A 64 -3.45 14.87 13.23
C THR A 64 -2.02 14.92 12.67
N MET A 65 -1.29 13.81 12.72
CA MET A 65 0.08 13.74 12.20
C MET A 65 0.08 13.77 10.67
N PRO A 66 0.82 14.67 10.02
CA PRO A 66 1.03 14.64 8.58
C PRO A 66 1.89 13.44 8.17
N MET A 67 1.83 13.08 6.89
CA MET A 67 2.47 11.90 6.30
C MET A 67 3.96 11.74 6.70
N TYR A 68 4.76 12.82 6.67
CA TYR A 68 6.19 12.73 6.98
C TYR A 68 6.48 12.35 8.44
N LEU A 69 5.59 12.73 9.39
CA LEU A 69 5.70 12.28 10.77
C LEU A 69 5.25 10.82 10.94
N ARG A 70 4.21 10.38 10.21
CA ARG A 70 3.80 8.97 10.21
C ARG A 70 4.86 8.07 9.58
N ALA A 71 5.63 8.55 8.60
CA ALA A 71 6.78 7.82 8.07
C ALA A 71 7.84 7.56 9.14
N ARG A 72 8.05 8.51 10.09
CA ARG A 72 8.91 8.30 11.25
C ARG A 72 8.33 7.36 12.29
N GLU A 73 7.00 7.19 12.31
CA GLU A 73 6.30 6.15 13.09
C GLU A 73 6.22 4.82 12.33
N ARG A 74 7.14 4.62 11.37
CA ARG A 74 7.35 3.37 10.63
C ARG A 74 6.18 2.96 9.72
N ILE A 75 5.52 3.93 9.09
CA ILE A 75 4.60 3.68 7.98
C ILE A 75 5.28 3.98 6.65
N GLY A 76 5.41 2.95 5.80
CA GLY A 76 5.78 3.09 4.39
C GLY A 76 4.56 3.36 3.51
N TYR A 77 4.77 4.10 2.42
CA TYR A 77 3.72 4.39 1.45
C TYR A 77 4.22 4.24 0.02
N LEU A 78 3.47 3.48 -0.78
CA LEU A 78 3.68 3.34 -2.21
C LEU A 78 2.49 3.97 -2.94
N ALA A 79 2.73 5.10 -3.61
CA ALA A 79 1.70 5.82 -4.35
C ALA A 79 1.25 5.08 -5.62
N GLN A 80 0.01 5.36 -6.06
CA GLN A 80 -0.51 4.88 -7.34
C GLN A 80 0.29 5.43 -8.53
N GLU A 81 0.60 6.73 -8.50
CA GLU A 81 1.39 7.37 -9.55
C GLU A 81 2.89 7.04 -9.40
N ALA A 82 3.56 6.92 -10.54
CA ALA A 82 5.00 6.65 -10.58
C ALA A 82 5.78 7.74 -9.83
N SER A 83 6.47 7.32 -8.77
CA SER A 83 7.21 8.22 -7.86
C SER A 83 8.73 8.16 -8.01
N VAL A 84 9.24 7.29 -8.91
CA VAL A 84 10.69 7.17 -9.16
C VAL A 84 11.27 8.49 -9.71
N PHE A 85 12.40 8.92 -9.18
CA PHE A 85 13.15 10.03 -9.72
C PHE A 85 13.78 9.63 -11.06
N ARG A 86 13.17 10.09 -12.16
CA ARG A 86 13.46 9.62 -13.51
C ARG A 86 14.91 9.79 -13.95
N LYS A 87 15.60 10.84 -13.48
CA LYS A 87 16.99 11.16 -13.85
C LYS A 87 18.02 10.52 -12.91
N LEU A 88 17.60 9.96 -11.80
CA LEU A 88 18.46 9.23 -10.88
C LEU A 88 18.51 7.74 -11.28
N THR A 89 19.61 7.10 -10.99
CA THR A 89 19.76 5.63 -11.07
C THR A 89 18.91 4.94 -10.00
N VAL A 90 18.74 3.64 -10.10
CA VAL A 90 18.07 2.83 -9.06
C VAL A 90 18.77 3.01 -7.71
N ALA A 91 20.12 2.92 -7.69
CA ALA A 91 20.89 3.13 -6.46
C ALA A 91 20.65 4.51 -5.86
N GLU A 92 20.75 5.58 -6.67
CA GLU A 92 20.51 6.95 -6.22
C GLU A 92 19.06 7.19 -5.77
N ASN A 93 18.09 6.55 -6.41
CA ASN A 93 16.69 6.61 -5.98
C ASN A 93 16.51 6.08 -4.55
N ILE A 94 17.17 4.98 -4.19
CA ILE A 94 17.10 4.41 -2.84
C ILE A 94 17.93 5.27 -1.87
N GLU A 95 19.15 5.67 -2.25
CA GLU A 95 20.00 6.54 -1.43
C GLU A 95 19.31 7.86 -1.08
N SER A 96 18.56 8.47 -2.00
CA SER A 96 17.85 9.74 -1.78
C SER A 96 16.86 9.69 -0.60
N VAL A 97 16.33 8.52 -0.26
CA VAL A 97 15.50 8.33 0.93
C VAL A 97 16.38 8.11 2.16
N LEU A 98 17.39 7.26 2.06
CA LEU A 98 18.29 6.93 3.16
C LEU A 98 19.07 8.16 3.66
N GLU A 99 19.43 9.10 2.79
CA GLU A 99 20.09 10.36 3.12
C GLU A 99 19.22 11.31 3.98
N THR A 100 17.91 11.09 4.03
CA THR A 100 17.02 11.84 4.94
C THR A 100 17.00 11.29 6.36
N MET A 101 17.68 10.17 6.60
CA MET A 101 17.76 9.48 7.87
C MET A 101 19.10 9.82 8.57
N ASP A 102 19.15 9.63 9.87
CA ASP A 102 20.40 9.81 10.64
C ASP A 102 21.29 8.55 10.52
N LEU A 103 21.91 8.39 9.35
CA LEU A 103 22.73 7.25 8.98
C LEU A 103 24.11 7.70 8.51
N THR A 104 25.12 6.92 8.86
CA THR A 104 26.47 7.09 8.28
C THR A 104 26.50 6.67 6.81
N ARG A 105 27.48 7.15 6.05
CA ARG A 105 27.64 6.75 4.63
C ARG A 105 27.77 5.23 4.45
N SER A 106 28.43 4.53 5.37
CA SER A 106 28.55 3.09 5.32
C SER A 106 27.21 2.39 5.48
N GLU A 107 26.37 2.84 6.43
CA GLU A 107 25.03 2.28 6.66
C GLU A 107 24.10 2.55 5.46
N ILE A 108 24.21 3.72 4.83
CA ILE A 108 23.45 4.04 3.60
C ILE A 108 23.79 3.04 2.50
N VAL A 109 25.09 2.81 2.25
CA VAL A 109 25.55 1.87 1.22
C VAL A 109 25.08 0.46 1.51
N GLU A 110 25.24 -0.02 2.75
CA GLU A 110 24.82 -1.36 3.17
C GLU A 110 23.31 -1.56 3.00
N ARG A 111 22.49 -0.59 3.48
CA ARG A 111 21.02 -0.69 3.35
C ARG A 111 20.57 -0.62 1.90
N ARG A 112 21.17 0.27 1.10
CA ARG A 112 20.90 0.35 -0.34
C ARG A 112 21.16 -0.98 -1.03
N ASP A 113 22.35 -1.57 -0.82
CA ASP A 113 22.74 -2.81 -1.49
C ASP A 113 21.86 -3.98 -1.06
N ARG A 114 21.50 -4.06 0.22
CA ARG A 114 20.53 -5.03 0.74
C ARG A 114 19.17 -4.91 0.04
N LEU A 115 18.63 -3.69 -0.11
CA LEU A 115 17.36 -3.45 -0.78
C LEU A 115 17.43 -3.78 -2.27
N ILE A 116 18.53 -3.46 -2.94
CA ILE A 116 18.75 -3.79 -4.35
C ILE A 116 18.73 -5.32 -4.56
N ASP A 117 19.40 -6.07 -3.70
CA ASP A 117 19.43 -7.52 -3.77
C ASP A 117 18.05 -8.12 -3.49
N GLU A 118 17.43 -7.72 -2.40
CA GLU A 118 16.11 -8.19 -1.98
C GLU A 118 15.01 -7.95 -3.02
N LEU A 119 15.04 -6.79 -3.69
CA LEU A 119 14.05 -6.42 -4.71
C LEU A 119 14.48 -6.88 -6.13
N HIS A 120 15.54 -7.69 -6.25
CA HIS A 120 16.06 -8.20 -7.53
C HIS A 120 16.35 -7.07 -8.54
N LEU A 121 16.96 -5.98 -8.08
CA LEU A 121 17.31 -4.81 -8.89
C LEU A 121 18.77 -4.79 -9.34
N ASN A 122 19.56 -5.82 -9.04
CA ASN A 122 21.01 -5.90 -9.33
C ASN A 122 21.36 -5.59 -10.78
N LYS A 123 20.56 -6.09 -11.74
CA LYS A 123 20.82 -5.89 -13.18
C LYS A 123 20.62 -4.45 -13.65
N VAL A 124 19.86 -3.66 -12.90
CA VAL A 124 19.44 -2.30 -13.27
C VAL A 124 19.93 -1.24 -12.27
N THR A 125 20.79 -1.61 -11.31
CA THR A 125 21.29 -0.74 -10.24
C THR A 125 21.75 0.64 -10.73
N ASN A 126 22.49 0.67 -11.85
CA ASN A 126 23.06 1.87 -12.42
C ASN A 126 22.23 2.44 -13.59
N GLN A 127 21.02 1.91 -13.83
CA GLN A 127 20.13 2.44 -14.86
C GLN A 127 19.26 3.57 -14.29
N ASN A 128 19.03 4.58 -15.12
CA ASN A 128 18.17 5.71 -14.76
C ASN A 128 16.70 5.30 -14.71
N GLY A 129 15.93 5.90 -13.81
CA GLY A 129 14.51 5.61 -13.60
C GLY A 129 13.64 5.67 -14.86
N TYR A 130 13.99 6.52 -15.86
CA TYR A 130 13.25 6.61 -17.12
C TYR A 130 13.46 5.42 -18.07
N THR A 131 14.48 4.59 -17.85
CA THR A 131 14.79 3.40 -18.69
C THR A 131 14.20 2.11 -18.16
N LEU A 132 13.68 2.14 -16.94
CA LEU A 132 13.14 0.94 -16.25
C LEU A 132 11.83 0.49 -16.89
N SER A 133 11.67 -0.83 -17.03
CA SER A 133 10.39 -1.46 -17.30
C SER A 133 9.37 -1.18 -16.18
N GLY A 134 8.07 -1.40 -16.43
CA GLY A 134 7.03 -1.19 -15.43
C GLY A 134 7.29 -1.96 -14.12
N GLY A 135 7.68 -3.23 -14.22
CA GLY A 135 7.98 -4.07 -13.07
C GLY A 135 9.25 -3.65 -12.31
N GLU A 136 10.34 -3.30 -13.02
CA GLU A 136 11.57 -2.80 -12.40
C GLU A 136 11.34 -1.46 -11.69
N ARG A 137 10.59 -0.55 -12.34
CA ARG A 137 10.20 0.71 -11.74
C ARG A 137 9.40 0.49 -10.45
N ARG A 138 8.39 -0.42 -10.48
CA ARG A 138 7.58 -0.71 -9.29
C ARG A 138 8.41 -1.30 -8.15
N ARG A 139 9.33 -2.21 -8.45
CA ARG A 139 10.27 -2.73 -7.45
C ARG A 139 11.18 -1.63 -6.86
N CYS A 140 11.67 -0.71 -7.69
CA CYS A 140 12.44 0.45 -7.21
C CYS A 140 11.62 1.36 -6.28
N GLU A 141 10.35 1.60 -6.59
CA GLU A 141 9.43 2.38 -5.74
C GLU A 141 9.17 1.69 -4.40
N ILE A 142 8.98 0.36 -4.42
CA ILE A 142 8.85 -0.45 -3.20
C ILE A 142 10.15 -0.39 -2.38
N ALA A 143 11.33 -0.50 -3.02
CA ALA A 143 12.63 -0.38 -2.33
C ALA A 143 12.75 0.96 -1.60
N ARG A 144 12.32 2.06 -2.23
CA ARG A 144 12.29 3.38 -1.60
C ARG A 144 11.34 3.44 -0.40
N ALA A 145 10.16 2.83 -0.51
CA ALA A 145 9.21 2.78 0.60
C ALA A 145 9.72 1.92 1.77
N LEU A 146 10.54 0.89 1.49
CA LEU A 146 11.16 0.03 2.49
C LEU A 146 12.43 0.63 3.11
N ALA A 147 13.02 1.66 2.49
CA ALA A 147 14.26 2.27 2.97
C ALA A 147 14.16 2.82 4.41
N THR A 148 12.97 3.24 4.83
CA THR A 148 12.68 3.71 6.20
C THR A 148 12.45 2.58 7.20
N GLU A 149 12.60 1.31 6.80
CA GLU A 149 12.34 0.11 7.62
C GLU A 149 10.96 0.16 8.33
N PRO A 150 9.87 0.27 7.56
CA PRO A 150 8.53 0.39 8.13
C PRO A 150 8.07 -0.90 8.80
N ASP A 151 7.16 -0.79 9.79
CA ASP A 151 6.39 -1.92 10.32
C ASP A 151 5.12 -2.17 9.51
N PHE A 152 4.59 -1.10 8.91
CA PHE A 152 3.41 -1.16 8.05
C PHE A 152 3.70 -0.50 6.70
N ILE A 153 3.26 -1.12 5.62
CA ILE A 153 3.35 -0.54 4.27
C ILE A 153 1.97 -0.48 3.62
N LEU A 154 1.65 0.70 3.09
CA LEU A 154 0.40 0.98 2.41
C LEU A 154 0.67 1.06 0.90
N LEU A 155 0.07 0.14 0.13
CA LEU A 155 0.28 -0.02 -1.31
C LEU A 155 -0.97 0.44 -2.06
N ASP A 156 -0.88 1.60 -2.72
CA ASP A 156 -1.98 2.14 -3.53
C ASP A 156 -1.85 1.64 -4.97
N GLU A 157 -2.76 0.77 -5.38
CA GLU A 157 -2.82 0.13 -6.69
C GLU A 157 -1.46 -0.45 -7.15
N PRO A 158 -0.87 -1.40 -6.39
CA PRO A 158 0.47 -1.92 -6.71
C PRO A 158 0.56 -2.64 -8.05
N PHE A 159 -0.56 -3.10 -8.62
CA PHE A 159 -0.62 -3.83 -9.87
C PHE A 159 -0.99 -2.95 -11.08
N ALA A 160 -1.27 -1.65 -10.86
CA ALA A 160 -1.67 -0.74 -11.92
C ALA A 160 -0.54 -0.52 -12.95
N GLY A 161 -0.85 -0.70 -14.24
CA GLY A 161 0.10 -0.50 -15.32
C GLY A 161 1.27 -1.49 -15.37
N VAL A 162 1.12 -2.65 -14.71
CA VAL A 162 2.11 -3.73 -14.67
C VAL A 162 1.61 -4.88 -15.55
N ASP A 163 2.51 -5.51 -16.30
CA ASP A 163 2.17 -6.67 -17.13
C ASP A 163 1.85 -7.91 -16.26
N PRO A 164 1.06 -8.89 -16.76
CA PRO A 164 0.60 -10.02 -15.97
C PRO A 164 1.73 -10.91 -15.39
N ILE A 165 2.90 -10.94 -16.04
CA ILE A 165 4.06 -11.72 -15.53
C ILE A 165 4.64 -10.99 -14.32
N ALA A 166 4.87 -9.69 -14.45
CA ALA A 166 5.41 -8.87 -13.37
C ALA A 166 4.42 -8.70 -12.19
N VAL A 167 3.10 -8.83 -12.40
CA VAL A 167 2.12 -8.89 -11.30
C VAL A 167 2.42 -10.05 -10.36
N LYS A 168 2.74 -11.25 -10.88
CA LYS A 168 3.10 -12.40 -10.06
C LYS A 168 4.37 -12.16 -9.24
N ASP A 169 5.37 -11.52 -9.84
CA ASP A 169 6.61 -11.18 -9.14
C ASP A 169 6.34 -10.20 -7.99
N ILE A 170 5.48 -9.20 -8.20
CA ILE A 170 5.08 -8.26 -7.16
C ILE A 170 4.26 -8.95 -6.06
N GLN A 171 3.37 -9.88 -6.42
CA GLN A 171 2.62 -10.68 -5.44
C GLN A 171 3.56 -11.52 -4.55
N GLN A 172 4.56 -12.18 -5.14
CA GLN A 172 5.56 -12.94 -4.38
C GLN A 172 6.37 -12.03 -3.45
N LEU A 173 6.77 -10.86 -3.95
CA LEU A 173 7.46 -9.86 -3.15
C LEU A 173 6.62 -9.40 -1.96
N ILE A 174 5.34 -9.06 -2.17
CA ILE A 174 4.43 -8.67 -1.09
C ILE A 174 4.29 -9.80 -0.05
N GLY A 175 4.16 -11.05 -0.51
CA GLY A 175 4.17 -12.23 0.36
C GLY A 175 5.44 -12.34 1.21
N HIS A 176 6.61 -12.12 0.60
CA HIS A 176 7.89 -12.11 1.31
C HIS A 176 7.96 -10.99 2.36
N LEU A 177 7.48 -9.78 2.05
CA LEU A 177 7.43 -8.68 3.01
C LEU A 177 6.56 -9.00 4.23
N ARG A 178 5.41 -9.67 4.03
CA ARG A 178 4.58 -10.18 5.14
C ARG A 178 5.35 -11.17 6.01
N GLU A 179 6.08 -12.12 5.40
CA GLU A 179 6.88 -13.12 6.13
C GLU A 179 7.99 -12.46 6.96
N ARG A 180 8.55 -11.35 6.48
CA ARG A 180 9.50 -10.52 7.23
C ARG A 180 8.90 -9.77 8.40
N GLY A 181 7.58 -9.78 8.55
CA GLY A 181 6.90 -9.18 9.68
C GLY A 181 6.09 -7.93 9.38
N LEU A 182 6.08 -7.43 8.13
CA LEU A 182 5.34 -6.23 7.79
C LEU A 182 3.82 -6.48 7.80
N GLY A 183 3.06 -5.50 8.31
CA GLY A 183 1.63 -5.37 8.05
C GLY A 183 1.42 -4.62 6.73
N ILE A 184 0.56 -5.13 5.86
CA ILE A 184 0.42 -4.59 4.49
C ILE A 184 -1.04 -4.26 4.23
N LEU A 185 -1.32 -3.00 3.85
CA LEU A 185 -2.61 -2.59 3.32
C LEU A 185 -2.51 -2.43 1.80
N ILE A 186 -3.41 -3.06 1.07
CA ILE A 186 -3.47 -2.95 -0.39
C ILE A 186 -4.84 -2.41 -0.81
N THR A 187 -4.85 -1.40 -1.67
CA THR A 187 -6.02 -1.05 -2.46
C THR A 187 -5.69 -1.26 -3.93
N ASP A 188 -6.58 -1.92 -4.66
CA ASP A 188 -6.41 -2.15 -6.09
C ASP A 188 -7.79 -2.35 -6.75
N HIS A 189 -7.90 -2.03 -8.02
CA HIS A 189 -9.07 -2.32 -8.83
C HIS A 189 -9.03 -3.74 -9.43
N ASN A 190 -7.86 -4.38 -9.43
CA ASN A 190 -7.71 -5.78 -9.82
C ASN A 190 -8.02 -6.70 -8.64
N VAL A 191 -9.32 -6.83 -8.36
CA VAL A 191 -9.86 -7.56 -7.20
C VAL A 191 -9.34 -8.99 -7.12
N ARG A 192 -9.30 -9.69 -8.26
CA ARG A 192 -8.88 -11.09 -8.32
C ARG A 192 -7.43 -11.25 -7.86
N GLU A 193 -6.53 -10.42 -8.39
CA GLU A 193 -5.11 -10.51 -8.05
C GLU A 193 -4.85 -10.07 -6.60
N THR A 194 -5.62 -9.13 -6.09
CA THR A 194 -5.53 -8.70 -4.68
C THR A 194 -6.04 -9.78 -3.73
N LEU A 195 -7.22 -10.35 -3.98
CA LEU A 195 -7.79 -11.39 -3.12
C LEU A 195 -6.94 -12.67 -3.06
N LYS A 196 -6.13 -12.96 -4.09
CA LYS A 196 -5.22 -14.12 -4.07
C LYS A 196 -4.14 -14.05 -3.01
N ILE A 197 -3.73 -12.85 -2.63
CA ILE A 197 -2.61 -12.64 -1.71
C ILE A 197 -3.03 -12.08 -0.35
N THR A 198 -4.27 -11.62 -0.19
CA THR A 198 -4.77 -11.07 1.08
C THR A 198 -5.19 -12.18 2.05
N ASP A 199 -4.83 -12.01 3.31
CA ASP A 199 -5.33 -12.86 4.40
C ASP A 199 -6.81 -12.56 4.67
N ARG A 200 -7.19 -11.27 4.62
CA ARG A 200 -8.57 -10.79 4.69
C ARG A 200 -8.72 -9.47 3.92
N ALA A 201 -9.95 -9.09 3.64
CA ALA A 201 -10.23 -7.81 3.00
C ALA A 201 -11.47 -7.15 3.59
N TYR A 202 -11.51 -5.83 3.47
CA TYR A 202 -12.67 -4.99 3.72
C TYR A 202 -13.28 -4.56 2.39
N ILE A 203 -14.58 -4.78 2.21
CA ILE A 203 -15.29 -4.31 1.03
C ILE A 203 -16.00 -3.01 1.38
N MET A 204 -15.58 -1.93 0.75
CA MET A 204 -16.22 -0.61 0.86
C MET A 204 -17.30 -0.43 -0.19
N TYR A 205 -18.41 0.16 0.21
CA TYR A 205 -19.47 0.59 -0.68
C TYR A 205 -20.14 1.85 -0.15
N ALA A 206 -20.34 2.85 -1.01
CA ALA A 206 -21.02 4.12 -0.68
C ALA A 206 -20.47 4.83 0.58
N GLY A 207 -19.15 4.73 0.83
CA GLY A 207 -18.48 5.39 1.96
C GLY A 207 -18.41 4.57 3.25
N GLU A 208 -18.95 3.37 3.29
CA GLU A 208 -19.01 2.52 4.47
C GLU A 208 -18.31 1.16 4.23
N ILE A 209 -17.96 0.45 5.29
CA ILE A 209 -17.55 -0.96 5.21
C ILE A 209 -18.81 -1.83 5.10
N LEU A 210 -19.00 -2.40 3.92
CA LEU A 210 -20.13 -3.30 3.67
C LEU A 210 -19.93 -4.66 4.33
N LYS A 211 -18.71 -5.20 4.25
CA LYS A 211 -18.33 -6.50 4.85
C LYS A 211 -16.81 -6.62 4.94
N SER A 212 -16.36 -7.42 5.89
CA SER A 212 -14.97 -7.88 5.99
C SER A 212 -14.92 -9.40 6.13
N GLY A 213 -13.83 -10.01 5.71
CA GLY A 213 -13.60 -11.45 5.83
C GLY A 213 -12.47 -11.94 4.94
N THR A 214 -12.24 -13.24 4.94
CA THR A 214 -11.29 -13.91 4.05
C THR A 214 -11.76 -13.85 2.59
N ALA A 215 -10.84 -14.02 1.65
CA ALA A 215 -11.18 -14.05 0.22
C ALA A 215 -12.31 -15.06 -0.07
N LYS A 216 -12.25 -16.26 0.56
CA LYS A 216 -13.27 -17.30 0.40
C LYS A 216 -14.66 -16.88 0.88
N GLU A 217 -14.73 -16.22 2.03
CA GLU A 217 -15.99 -15.72 2.60
C GLU A 217 -16.60 -14.62 1.73
N LEU A 218 -15.77 -13.69 1.26
CA LEU A 218 -16.21 -12.56 0.44
C LEU A 218 -16.69 -13.00 -0.96
N VAL A 219 -15.97 -13.92 -1.59
CA VAL A 219 -16.34 -14.44 -2.94
C VAL A 219 -17.62 -15.26 -2.91
N ASN A 220 -17.94 -15.93 -1.79
CA ASN A 220 -19.15 -16.71 -1.65
C ASN A 220 -20.34 -15.92 -1.09
N ASP A 221 -20.14 -14.64 -0.75
CA ASP A 221 -21.23 -13.82 -0.22
C ASP A 221 -22.14 -13.32 -1.34
N PRO A 222 -23.45 -13.63 -1.32
CA PRO A 222 -24.38 -13.24 -2.39
C PRO A 222 -24.49 -11.72 -2.55
N LYS A 223 -24.43 -10.96 -1.44
CA LYS A 223 -24.53 -9.50 -1.47
C LYS A 223 -23.28 -8.86 -2.09
N ILE A 224 -22.10 -9.38 -1.77
CA ILE A 224 -20.83 -8.93 -2.35
C ILE A 224 -20.77 -9.24 -3.84
N ARG A 225 -21.22 -10.44 -4.26
CA ARG A 225 -21.32 -10.80 -5.69
C ARG A 225 -22.25 -9.85 -6.43
N GLN A 226 -23.45 -9.64 -5.92
CA GLN A 226 -24.44 -8.77 -6.55
C GLN A 226 -23.97 -7.32 -6.70
N ILE A 227 -23.30 -6.75 -5.67
CA ILE A 227 -22.96 -5.32 -5.62
C ILE A 227 -21.61 -5.02 -6.27
N TYR A 228 -20.65 -5.95 -6.20
CA TYR A 228 -19.26 -5.63 -6.53
C TYR A 228 -18.56 -6.64 -7.44
N LEU A 229 -18.59 -7.94 -7.11
CA LEU A 229 -17.78 -8.93 -7.84
C LEU A 229 -18.39 -9.38 -9.15
N GLY A 230 -19.73 -9.41 -9.24
CA GLY A 230 -20.48 -10.06 -10.33
C GLY A 230 -20.73 -11.55 -10.05
N GLU A 231 -21.81 -12.07 -10.65
CA GLU A 231 -22.25 -13.46 -10.41
C GLU A 231 -21.23 -14.51 -10.89
N ASP A 232 -20.51 -14.23 -11.99
CA ASP A 232 -19.54 -15.14 -12.61
C ASP A 232 -18.12 -15.03 -12.03
N PHE A 233 -17.92 -14.25 -10.97
CA PHE A 233 -16.59 -14.05 -10.40
C PHE A 233 -16.04 -15.35 -9.77
N THR A 234 -14.80 -15.69 -10.14
CA THR A 234 -14.02 -16.81 -9.58
C THR A 234 -12.60 -16.32 -9.23
N LEU A 235 -11.98 -16.88 -8.20
CA LEU A 235 -10.59 -16.64 -7.83
C LEU A 235 -9.59 -17.39 -8.71
#